data_079df59f2fafca267394886e70309dc3
#
_entry.id   079df59f2fafca267394886e70309dc3
#
_cell.length_a   1.000
_cell.length_b   1.000
_cell.length_c   1.000
_cell.angle_alpha   90.00
_cell.angle_beta   90.00
_cell.angle_gamma   90.00
#
_symmetry.space_group_name_H-M   'P 1'
#
loop_
_entity.id
_entity.type
_entity.pdbx_description
1 polymer ?
#
loop_
_entity_poly.entity_id
_entity_poly.type
_entity_poly.pdbx_seq_one_letter_code
_entity_poly.pdbx_strand_id
1 'polypeptide(L)'
;NIILAAQVLKGFFHPFSKAQANKFADEYIKLLEIKTASADTPIKSLSGGNQQKCILARWLLTHPKYLILDEPTRGIGIDVGTKTEIQKLVLKLASEGMSVTFISSETDEMLRTCSRLIVMRDRRVVGELSGQELTQTKVMETIAGGEA
;
A
#
# COMPACT_ATOMS: atom_id res chain seq x y z
N ASN A 1 5.41 -4.21 15.99
CA ASN A 1 4.36 -4.29 14.98
C ASN A 1 4.91 -4.60 13.57
N ILE A 2 5.96 -3.90 13.13
CA ILE A 2 6.59 -4.06 11.81
C ILE A 2 7.07 -5.50 11.59
N ILE A 3 7.72 -6.12 12.55
CA ILE A 3 8.30 -7.47 12.42
C ILE A 3 7.26 -8.61 12.43
N LEU A 4 5.99 -8.33 12.68
CA LEU A 4 4.99 -9.35 12.99
C LEU A 4 4.85 -10.39 11.88
N ALA A 5 4.70 -9.97 10.62
CA ALA A 5 4.54 -10.89 9.49
C ALA A 5 5.81 -11.72 9.24
N ALA A 6 6.98 -11.07 9.28
CA ALA A 6 8.26 -11.77 9.15
C ALA A 6 8.51 -12.77 10.29
N GLN A 7 8.08 -12.46 11.51
CA GLN A 7 8.16 -13.37 12.64
C GLN A 7 7.27 -14.61 12.44
N VAL A 8 6.06 -14.43 11.91
CA VAL A 8 5.15 -15.55 11.60
C VAL A 8 5.78 -16.48 10.55
N LEU A 9 6.36 -15.89 9.49
CA LEU A 9 7.02 -16.67 8.42
C LEU A 9 8.27 -17.41 8.91
N LYS A 10 9.02 -16.82 9.85
CA LYS A 10 10.20 -17.45 10.46
C LYS A 10 9.82 -18.62 11.37
N GLY A 11 8.61 -18.64 11.88
CA GLY A 11 8.08 -19.67 12.77
C GLY A 11 8.11 -19.26 14.25
N PHE A 12 7.17 -19.81 15.00
CA PHE A 12 6.94 -19.48 16.39
C PHE A 12 8.14 -19.83 17.30
N PHE A 13 8.83 -20.92 17.02
CA PHE A 13 9.95 -21.41 17.83
C PHE A 13 11.29 -20.70 17.54
N HIS A 14 11.33 -19.77 16.58
CA HIS A 14 12.55 -19.05 16.20
C HIS A 14 12.34 -17.53 16.28
N PRO A 15 12.11 -16.97 17.48
CA PRO A 15 11.85 -15.54 17.62
C PRO A 15 13.07 -14.70 17.19
N PHE A 16 12.80 -13.54 16.63
CA PHE A 16 13.84 -12.53 16.47
C PHE A 16 14.32 -12.05 17.84
N SER A 17 15.64 -11.87 17.98
CA SER A 17 16.15 -11.16 19.15
C SER A 17 15.65 -9.70 19.14
N LYS A 18 15.60 -9.06 20.31
CA LYS A 18 15.19 -7.65 20.42
C LYS A 18 16.07 -6.75 19.53
N ALA A 19 17.38 -7.02 19.47
CA ALA A 19 18.31 -6.28 18.62
C ALA A 19 17.99 -6.42 17.12
N GLN A 20 17.69 -7.64 16.65
CA GLN A 20 17.26 -7.89 15.27
C GLN A 20 15.92 -7.21 14.95
N ALA A 21 14.96 -7.31 15.87
CA ALA A 21 13.65 -6.68 15.72
C ALA A 21 13.76 -5.16 15.59
N ASN A 22 14.57 -4.53 16.44
CA ASN A 22 14.79 -3.09 16.40
C ASN A 22 15.53 -2.68 15.10
N LYS A 23 16.55 -3.44 14.68
CA LYS A 23 17.27 -3.17 13.43
C LYS A 23 16.31 -3.14 12.24
N PHE A 24 15.44 -4.15 12.09
CA PHE A 24 14.44 -4.19 11.03
C PHE A 24 13.42 -3.04 11.15
N ALA A 25 12.97 -2.74 12.36
CA ALA A 25 12.03 -1.65 12.57
C ALA A 25 12.65 -0.30 12.19
N ASP A 26 13.88 -0.01 12.59
CA ASP A 26 14.59 1.23 12.28
C ASP A 26 14.85 1.38 10.79
N GLU A 27 15.19 0.28 10.10
CA GLU A 27 15.36 0.26 8.64
C GLU A 27 14.07 0.68 7.92
N TYR A 28 12.94 0.09 8.28
CA TYR A 28 11.66 0.41 7.65
C TYR A 28 11.05 1.73 8.11
N ILE A 29 11.32 2.17 9.33
CA ILE A 29 10.98 3.51 9.80
C ILE A 29 11.66 4.55 8.90
N LYS A 30 12.95 4.35 8.61
CA LYS A 30 13.72 5.23 7.72
C LYS A 30 13.27 5.12 6.27
N LEU A 31 13.07 3.91 5.75
CA LEU A 31 12.68 3.65 4.36
C LEU A 31 11.35 4.30 4.00
N LEU A 32 10.37 4.24 4.92
CA LEU A 32 9.02 4.74 4.73
C LEU A 32 8.78 6.12 5.37
N GLU A 33 9.84 6.73 5.90
CA GLU A 33 9.77 8.04 6.57
C GLU A 33 8.66 8.09 7.64
N ILE A 34 8.60 7.04 8.49
CA ILE A 34 7.61 6.96 9.55
C ILE A 34 7.99 7.94 10.66
N LYS A 35 7.14 8.92 10.93
CA LYS A 35 7.36 9.90 11.99
C LYS A 35 7.05 9.26 13.35
N THR A 36 8.08 8.86 14.06
CA THR A 36 8.02 8.24 15.38
C THR A 36 9.24 8.63 16.22
N ALA A 37 9.12 8.61 17.54
CA ALA A 37 10.22 8.87 18.46
C ALA A 37 11.22 7.69 18.50
N SER A 38 10.74 6.45 18.37
CA SER A 38 11.56 5.23 18.39
C SER A 38 10.79 4.04 17.85
N ALA A 39 11.49 2.92 17.59
CA ALA A 39 10.90 1.64 17.22
C ALA A 39 9.99 1.04 18.33
N ASP A 40 10.19 1.42 19.58
CA ASP A 40 9.39 0.98 20.73
C ASP A 40 8.08 1.78 20.90
N THR A 41 7.89 2.85 20.16
CA THR A 41 6.68 3.68 20.23
C THR A 41 5.44 2.85 19.85
N PRO A 42 4.38 2.83 20.69
CA PRO A 42 3.15 2.12 20.37
C PRO A 42 2.49 2.66 19.09
N ILE A 43 2.16 1.78 18.14
CA ILE A 43 1.56 2.19 16.84
C ILE A 43 0.30 3.05 17.03
N LYS A 44 -0.49 2.78 18.06
CA LYS A 44 -1.72 3.52 18.38
C LYS A 44 -1.50 4.99 18.72
N SER A 45 -0.27 5.39 19.10
CA SER A 45 0.08 6.78 19.39
C SER A 45 0.55 7.57 18.15
N LEU A 46 0.69 6.89 17.01
CA LEU A 46 1.07 7.51 15.75
C LEU A 46 -0.16 8.09 15.04
N SER A 47 0.05 9.08 14.15
CA SER A 47 -0.98 9.55 13.23
C SER A 47 -1.47 8.43 12.32
N GLY A 48 -2.70 8.53 11.79
CA GLY A 48 -3.27 7.52 10.90
C GLY A 48 -2.37 7.17 9.72
N GLY A 49 -1.76 8.17 9.10
CA GLY A 49 -0.81 7.95 8.00
C GLY A 49 0.45 7.19 8.41
N ASN A 50 1.01 7.48 9.59
CA ASN A 50 2.16 6.72 10.10
C ASN A 50 1.78 5.30 10.53
N GLN A 51 0.56 5.09 11.03
CA GLN A 51 0.03 3.74 11.27
C GLN A 51 -0.06 2.94 9.97
N GLN A 52 -0.57 3.56 8.89
CA GLN A 52 -0.66 2.92 7.57
C GLN A 52 0.72 2.55 7.02
N LYS A 53 1.70 3.44 7.14
CA LYS A 53 3.09 3.15 6.79
C LYS A 53 3.68 1.99 7.61
N CYS A 54 3.34 1.86 8.89
CA CYS A 54 3.73 0.70 9.70
C CYS A 54 3.10 -0.62 9.20
N ILE A 55 1.87 -0.57 8.69
CA ILE A 55 1.21 -1.74 8.09
C ILE A 55 1.93 -2.14 6.79
N LEU A 56 2.25 -1.17 5.94
CA LEU A 56 3.04 -1.42 4.73
C LEU A 56 4.43 -2.00 5.07
N ALA A 57 5.15 -1.41 6.02
CA ALA A 57 6.43 -1.90 6.51
C ALA A 57 6.37 -3.37 6.93
N ARG A 58 5.32 -3.77 7.63
CA ARG A 58 5.09 -5.16 8.08
C ARG A 58 5.10 -6.16 6.93
N TRP A 59 4.45 -5.83 5.83
CA TRP A 59 4.37 -6.70 4.67
C TRP A 59 5.61 -6.62 3.81
N LEU A 60 6.18 -5.44 3.60
CA LEU A 60 7.40 -5.25 2.82
C LEU A 60 8.60 -5.97 3.43
N LEU A 61 8.67 -6.09 4.77
CA LEU A 61 9.72 -6.85 5.46
C LEU A 61 9.71 -8.35 5.10
N THR A 62 8.62 -8.88 4.55
CA THR A 62 8.57 -10.26 4.06
C THR A 62 9.15 -10.43 2.66
N HIS A 63 9.64 -9.35 2.03
CA HIS A 63 10.15 -9.32 0.66
C HIS A 63 9.20 -9.95 -0.36
N PRO A 64 7.94 -9.49 -0.45
CA PRO A 64 6.96 -10.07 -1.35
C PRO A 64 7.32 -9.77 -2.80
N LYS A 65 7.06 -10.71 -3.71
CA LYS A 65 7.13 -10.48 -5.17
C LYS A 65 5.87 -9.82 -5.71
N TYR A 66 4.76 -10.00 -5.00
CA TYR A 66 3.45 -9.50 -5.36
C TYR A 66 2.77 -8.92 -4.12
N LEU A 67 2.27 -7.69 -4.23
CA LEU A 67 1.63 -6.96 -3.16
C LEU A 67 0.22 -6.53 -3.57
N ILE A 68 -0.77 -6.83 -2.74
CA ILE A 68 -2.14 -6.37 -2.91
C ILE A 68 -2.39 -5.31 -1.84
N LEU A 69 -2.79 -4.12 -2.27
CA LEU A 69 -3.15 -2.99 -1.43
C LEU A 69 -4.63 -2.67 -1.63
N ASP A 70 -5.43 -2.93 -0.63
CA ASP A 70 -6.86 -2.66 -0.63
C ASP A 70 -7.14 -1.39 0.17
N GLU A 71 -7.59 -0.34 -0.52
CA GLU A 71 -7.86 1.01 0.02
C GLU A 71 -6.71 1.55 0.90
N PRO A 72 -5.42 1.51 0.46
CA PRO A 72 -4.28 1.79 1.33
C PRO A 72 -4.18 3.25 1.74
N THR A 73 -4.91 4.13 1.08
CA THR A 73 -4.98 5.57 1.31
C THR A 73 -6.27 6.00 2.01
N ARG A 74 -7.14 5.04 2.33
CA ARG A 74 -8.39 5.26 3.04
C ARG A 74 -8.21 5.04 4.54
N GLY A 75 -8.62 6.01 5.37
CA GLY A 75 -8.57 5.87 6.82
C GLY A 75 -8.75 7.21 7.54
N ILE A 76 -9.08 7.13 8.83
CA ILE A 76 -9.23 8.30 9.68
C ILE A 76 -7.85 8.94 9.90
N GLY A 77 -7.72 10.23 9.57
CA GLY A 77 -6.48 10.99 9.78
C GLY A 77 -5.38 10.74 8.77
N ILE A 78 -5.70 10.20 7.58
CA ILE A 78 -4.77 10.18 6.44
C ILE A 78 -4.96 11.48 5.66
N ASP A 79 -3.97 12.35 5.74
CA ASP A 79 -3.94 13.61 4.98
C ASP A 79 -3.47 13.41 3.53
N VAL A 80 -3.70 14.43 2.68
CA VAL A 80 -3.34 14.40 1.26
C VAL A 80 -1.84 14.16 1.03
N GLY A 81 -1.00 14.70 1.92
CA GLY A 81 0.45 14.47 1.85
C GLY A 81 0.80 13.00 2.02
N THR A 82 0.23 12.36 3.04
CA THR A 82 0.44 10.92 3.29
C THR A 82 -0.08 10.05 2.14
N LYS A 83 -1.24 10.38 1.55
CA LYS A 83 -1.73 9.70 0.36
C LYS A 83 -0.71 9.75 -0.78
N THR A 84 -0.17 10.93 -1.05
CA THR A 84 0.85 11.14 -2.08
C THR A 84 2.13 10.35 -1.79
N GLU A 85 2.55 10.27 -0.54
CA GLU A 85 3.73 9.49 -0.14
C GLU A 85 3.54 7.98 -0.36
N ILE A 86 2.35 7.44 -0.04
CA ILE A 86 1.99 6.05 -0.30
C ILE A 86 1.98 5.75 -1.81
N GLN A 87 1.39 6.64 -2.63
CA GLN A 87 1.38 6.49 -4.09
C GLN A 87 2.81 6.49 -4.67
N LYS A 88 3.67 7.40 -4.24
CA LYS A 88 5.09 7.44 -4.65
C LYS A 88 5.83 6.16 -4.26
N LEU A 89 5.56 5.64 -3.06
CA LEU A 89 6.14 4.37 -2.62
C LEU A 89 5.70 3.22 -3.53
N VAL A 90 4.42 3.12 -3.87
CA VAL A 90 3.90 2.09 -4.78
C VAL A 90 4.57 2.16 -6.14
N LEU A 91 4.70 3.36 -6.73
CA LEU A 91 5.38 3.56 -8.00
C LEU A 91 6.86 3.16 -7.93
N LYS A 92 7.54 3.49 -6.83
CA LYS A 92 8.93 3.07 -6.60
C LYS A 92 9.06 1.55 -6.55
N LEU A 93 8.23 0.88 -5.74
CA LEU A 93 8.25 -0.59 -5.63
C LEU A 93 7.98 -1.27 -6.98
N ALA A 94 7.03 -0.75 -7.76
CA ALA A 94 6.75 -1.25 -9.10
C ALA A 94 7.94 -1.04 -10.04
N SER A 95 8.64 0.10 -9.99
CA SER A 95 9.84 0.36 -10.80
C SER A 95 11.03 -0.54 -10.41
N GLU A 96 11.07 -1.03 -9.19
CA GLU A 96 12.05 -1.99 -8.69
C GLU A 96 11.68 -3.46 -9.01
N GLY A 97 10.60 -3.68 -9.78
CA GLY A 97 10.18 -5.00 -10.28
C GLY A 97 9.15 -5.73 -9.42
N MET A 98 8.58 -5.09 -8.41
CA MET A 98 7.48 -5.65 -7.63
C MET A 98 6.17 -5.55 -8.40
N SER A 99 5.41 -6.64 -8.46
CA SER A 99 4.03 -6.59 -8.97
C SER A 99 3.11 -6.07 -7.89
N VAL A 100 2.35 -4.99 -8.18
CA VAL A 100 1.43 -4.39 -7.23
C VAL A 100 0.02 -4.33 -7.80
N THR A 101 -0.96 -4.83 -7.05
CA THR A 101 -2.38 -4.55 -7.27
C THR A 101 -2.81 -3.50 -6.27
N PHE A 102 -3.25 -2.35 -6.79
CA PHE A 102 -3.74 -1.24 -6.00
C PHE A 102 -5.27 -1.14 -6.19
N ILE A 103 -6.03 -1.26 -5.13
CA ILE A 103 -7.49 -1.20 -5.15
C ILE A 103 -7.90 0.10 -4.46
N SER A 104 -8.69 0.92 -5.13
CA SER A 104 -9.23 2.16 -4.57
C SER A 104 -10.55 2.53 -5.23
N SER A 105 -11.42 3.18 -4.49
CA SER A 105 -12.62 3.83 -5.00
C SER A 105 -12.36 5.25 -5.52
N GLU A 106 -11.16 5.79 -5.29
CA GLU A 106 -10.78 7.14 -5.73
C GLU A 106 -10.13 7.08 -7.13
N THR A 107 -10.88 7.43 -8.17
CA THR A 107 -10.42 7.39 -9.57
C THR A 107 -9.12 8.15 -9.80
N ASP A 108 -8.97 9.33 -9.18
CA ASP A 108 -7.76 10.15 -9.32
C ASP A 108 -6.50 9.46 -8.77
N GLU A 109 -6.63 8.69 -7.70
CA GLU A 109 -5.52 7.91 -7.16
C GLU A 109 -5.11 6.81 -8.12
N MET A 110 -6.08 6.11 -8.69
CA MET A 110 -5.86 5.03 -9.65
C MET A 110 -5.15 5.54 -10.91
N LEU A 111 -5.62 6.66 -11.46
CA LEU A 111 -5.05 7.27 -12.67
C LEU A 111 -3.60 7.76 -12.47
N ARG A 112 -3.23 8.16 -11.24
CA ARG A 112 -1.86 8.60 -10.92
C ARG A 112 -0.91 7.45 -10.60
N THR A 113 -1.45 6.29 -10.20
CA THR A 113 -0.65 5.21 -9.60
C THR A 113 -0.56 3.99 -10.49
N CYS A 114 -1.59 3.71 -11.30
CA CYS A 114 -1.69 2.47 -12.06
C CYS A 114 -1.41 2.69 -13.54
N SER A 115 -0.72 1.73 -14.17
CA SER A 115 -0.50 1.67 -15.62
C SER A 115 -1.62 0.92 -16.36
N ARG A 116 -2.48 0.22 -15.63
CA ARG A 116 -3.61 -0.55 -16.14
C ARG A 116 -4.70 -0.58 -15.07
N LEU A 117 -5.94 -0.38 -15.46
CA LEU A 117 -7.10 -0.43 -14.57
C LEU A 117 -8.03 -1.55 -14.98
N ILE A 118 -8.49 -2.31 -14.00
CA ILE A 118 -9.64 -3.22 -14.13
C ILE A 118 -10.80 -2.54 -13.42
N VAL A 119 -11.81 -2.16 -14.20
CA VAL A 119 -13.01 -1.48 -13.68
C VAL A 119 -14.02 -2.52 -13.24
N MET A 120 -14.46 -2.41 -11.99
CA MET A 120 -15.44 -3.31 -11.39
C MET A 120 -16.71 -2.56 -11.00
N ARG A 121 -17.89 -3.15 -11.28
CA ARG A 121 -19.19 -2.68 -10.83
C ARG A 121 -20.04 -3.90 -10.47
N ASP A 122 -20.77 -3.84 -9.36
CA ASP A 122 -21.69 -4.90 -8.90
C ASP A 122 -21.01 -6.28 -8.84
N ARG A 123 -19.76 -6.33 -8.37
CA ARG A 123 -18.93 -7.55 -8.23
C ARG A 123 -18.57 -8.20 -9.58
N ARG A 124 -18.67 -7.47 -10.68
CA ARG A 124 -18.28 -7.93 -12.03
C ARG A 124 -17.24 -6.99 -12.62
N VAL A 125 -16.36 -7.53 -13.43
CA VAL A 125 -15.48 -6.72 -14.27
C VAL A 125 -16.33 -6.17 -15.41
N VAL A 126 -16.34 -4.83 -15.55
CA VAL A 126 -17.08 -4.12 -16.62
C VAL A 126 -16.17 -3.54 -17.68
N GLY A 127 -14.86 -3.53 -17.46
CA GLY A 127 -13.88 -3.11 -18.47
C GLY A 127 -12.44 -3.16 -17.97
N GLU A 128 -11.53 -3.05 -18.90
CA GLU A 128 -10.08 -2.92 -18.68
C GLU A 128 -9.58 -1.73 -19.50
N LEU A 129 -8.80 -0.85 -18.87
CA LEU A 129 -8.27 0.38 -19.47
C LEU A 129 -6.76 0.43 -19.32
N SER A 130 -6.05 0.89 -20.35
CA SER A 130 -4.60 1.04 -20.31
C SER A 130 -4.11 2.15 -21.26
N GLY A 131 -2.87 2.61 -21.07
CA GLY A 131 -2.24 3.59 -21.93
C GLY A 131 -3.04 4.88 -22.07
N GLN A 132 -3.44 5.25 -23.29
CA GLN A 132 -4.18 6.49 -23.57
C GLN A 132 -5.62 6.49 -23.07
N GLU A 133 -6.16 5.33 -22.70
CA GLU A 133 -7.52 5.20 -22.16
C GLU A 133 -7.59 5.54 -20.67
N LEU A 134 -6.45 5.73 -19.99
CA LEU A 134 -6.39 6.07 -18.57
C LEU A 134 -6.77 7.54 -18.35
N THR A 135 -8.04 7.84 -18.54
CA THR A 135 -8.64 9.15 -18.32
C THR A 135 -9.87 9.04 -17.43
N GLN A 136 -10.14 10.08 -16.65
CA GLN A 136 -11.31 10.11 -15.76
C GLN A 136 -12.62 9.89 -16.56
N THR A 137 -12.74 10.54 -17.73
CA THR A 137 -13.90 10.38 -18.60
C THR A 137 -14.09 8.90 -18.99
N LYS A 138 -13.02 8.23 -19.43
CA LYS A 138 -13.10 6.84 -19.88
C LYS A 138 -13.45 5.88 -18.75
N VAL A 139 -12.89 6.11 -17.57
CA VAL A 139 -13.26 5.33 -16.36
C VAL A 139 -14.74 5.48 -16.06
N MET A 140 -15.27 6.72 -16.06
CA MET A 140 -16.68 6.98 -15.77
C MET A 140 -17.61 6.40 -16.85
N GLU A 141 -17.24 6.50 -18.13
CA GLU A 141 -17.98 5.85 -19.23
C GLU A 141 -18.01 4.34 -19.04
N THR A 142 -16.89 3.73 -18.69
CA THR A 142 -16.80 2.28 -18.46
C THR A 142 -17.66 1.85 -17.28
N ILE A 143 -17.68 2.63 -16.20
CA ILE A 143 -18.55 2.38 -15.05
C ILE A 143 -20.04 2.51 -15.44
N ALA A 144 -20.39 3.53 -16.24
CA ALA A 144 -21.76 3.80 -16.64
C ALA A 144 -22.25 2.84 -17.75
N GLY A 145 -21.40 2.56 -18.72
CA GLY A 145 -21.72 1.79 -19.93
C GLY A 145 -21.57 0.29 -19.83
N GLY A 146 -21.31 -0.25 -18.64
CA GLY A 146 -21.16 -1.69 -18.41
C GLY A 146 -22.46 -2.50 -18.51
N GLU A 147 -23.25 -2.22 -19.55
CA GLU A 147 -24.31 -3.07 -20.08
C GLU A 147 -23.89 -3.53 -21.47
N ALA A 148 -23.31 -4.70 -21.55
CA ALA A 148 -23.28 -5.55 -22.73
C ALA A 148 -23.11 -6.99 -22.30
#